data_2fc4d2fac71d2eb059859e66e0a08ebe
#
_entry.id   2fc4d2fac71d2eb059859e66e0a08ebe
#
_cell.length_a   1.000
_cell.length_b   1.000
_cell.length_c   1.000
_cell.angle_alpha   90.00
_cell.angle_beta   90.00
_cell.angle_gamma   90.00
#
_symmetry.space_group_name_H-M   'P 1'
#
loop_
_entity.id
_entity.type
_entity.pdbx_description
1 polymer ?
#
loop_
_entity_poly.entity_id
_entity_poly.type
_entity_poly.pdbx_seq_one_letter_code
_entity_poly.pdbx_strand_id
1 'polypeptide(L)'
;MRALKDELISYSILFLCLLKFCYVLNPIFKSRNDCRSEKEVGDSIAILTVDLGARFGPRAIRAGSSRQTAFRGFNPRAGLNPYTSWAHIVDCGDIPVTPFDNALALRQMSEAFIELGERPPTAESLASASSYQHKPKLLTLGGDHSIALPALRALKKIYNQPIAVVHFDAHLDTWHPGRYPSSWIDPTESSTQSFFNHGSMFWIAATEGLIANTSSIHAGLRTRLSDVGTEDYEDDTKQGWVRIATDDIDEIGVKGVISTIMDRVGTEMPVYLSIDIDVIDPGLAPGTGTPEPGGWTTRELIRILRGIEGLNVIGADIVEVSPAYDGGTEATALAAAQIGFEILTSIVRRGLIEQAKIRKVDDGTILKDEL
;
A
#
# COMPACT_ATOMS: atom_id res chain seq x y z
N MET A 1 15.87 48.40 18.15
CA MET A 1 16.78 47.32 17.73
C MET A 1 16.69 46.04 18.57
N ARG A 2 16.41 46.11 19.88
CA ARG A 2 16.16 44.86 20.68
C ARG A 2 14.83 44.20 20.34
N ALA A 3 13.75 44.95 20.20
CA ALA A 3 12.43 44.39 19.86
C ALA A 3 12.38 43.66 18.50
N LEU A 4 13.09 44.18 17.49
CA LEU A 4 13.19 43.53 16.18
C LEU A 4 14.01 42.25 16.16
N LYS A 5 14.97 42.10 17.13
CA LYS A 5 15.71 40.86 17.30
C LYS A 5 14.90 39.77 17.95
N ASP A 6 14.03 40.13 18.89
CA ASP A 6 13.17 39.18 19.59
C ASP A 6 12.01 38.70 18.69
N GLU A 7 11.48 39.55 17.81
CA GLU A 7 10.51 39.12 16.78
C GLU A 7 11.15 38.20 15.72
N LEU A 8 12.37 38.51 15.24
CA LEU A 8 13.07 37.65 14.30
C LEU A 8 13.47 36.30 14.89
N ILE A 9 13.79 36.26 16.19
CA ILE A 9 14.06 35.00 16.90
C ILE A 9 12.75 34.23 17.07
N SER A 10 11.62 34.89 17.35
CA SER A 10 10.30 34.26 17.47
C SER A 10 9.84 33.66 16.12
N TYR A 11 10.00 34.38 15.00
CA TYR A 11 9.69 33.86 13.67
C TYR A 11 10.65 32.72 13.24
N SER A 12 11.92 32.82 13.58
CA SER A 12 12.88 31.74 13.30
C SER A 12 12.59 30.50 14.16
N ILE A 13 12.17 30.65 15.41
CA ILE A 13 11.76 29.55 16.25
C ILE A 13 10.43 28.96 15.78
N LEU A 14 9.48 29.76 15.32
CA LEU A 14 8.24 29.28 14.75
C LEU A 14 8.45 28.54 13.40
N PHE A 15 9.34 29.04 12.55
CA PHE A 15 9.72 28.36 11.29
C PHE A 15 10.55 27.10 11.53
N LEU A 16 11.44 27.10 12.53
CA LEU A 16 12.12 25.89 12.97
C LEU A 16 11.18 24.92 13.70
N CYS A 17 10.19 25.40 14.46
CA CYS A 17 9.15 24.55 15.04
C CYS A 17 8.24 23.96 13.98
N LEU A 18 7.87 24.65 12.92
CA LEU A 18 7.08 24.09 11.81
C LEU A 18 7.89 23.07 11.00
N LEU A 19 9.16 23.32 10.76
CA LEU A 19 10.08 22.34 10.18
C LEU A 19 10.40 21.21 11.19
N LYS A 20 10.57 21.51 12.47
CA LYS A 20 10.72 20.50 13.52
C LYS A 20 9.41 19.78 13.86
N PHE A 21 8.25 20.35 13.63
CA PHE A 21 6.99 19.64 13.83
C PHE A 21 6.79 18.52 12.82
N CYS A 22 7.27 18.67 11.58
CA CYS A 22 7.42 17.54 10.66
C CYS A 22 8.49 16.54 11.13
N TYR A 23 9.53 16.98 11.87
CA TYR A 23 10.61 16.15 12.40
C TYR A 23 10.33 15.55 13.79
N VAL A 24 9.48 16.17 14.60
CA VAL A 24 9.21 15.74 15.99
C VAL A 24 8.03 14.78 16.09
N LEU A 25 7.21 14.66 15.05
CA LEU A 25 6.01 13.81 15.09
C LEU A 25 6.33 12.32 14.98
N ASN A 26 7.55 11.94 14.63
CA ASN A 26 7.92 10.54 14.69
C ASN A 26 9.46 10.36 14.77
N PRO A 27 10.06 10.23 15.97
CA PRO A 27 11.49 9.98 16.12
C PRO A 27 11.96 8.65 15.52
N ILE A 28 11.03 7.84 14.99
CA ILE A 28 11.28 6.56 14.34
C ILE A 28 11.31 6.71 12.82
N PHE A 29 10.65 7.75 12.26
CA PHE A 29 10.75 8.03 10.84
C PHE A 29 12.04 8.82 10.57
N LYS A 30 12.96 8.20 9.86
CA LYS A 30 14.13 8.88 9.33
C LYS A 30 13.72 9.79 8.17
N SER A 31 14.41 10.92 8.05
CA SER A 31 14.11 11.89 6.99
C SER A 31 14.47 11.34 5.60
N ARG A 32 13.93 11.98 4.55
CA ARG A 32 14.26 11.70 3.15
C ARG A 32 15.78 11.66 2.89
N ASN A 33 16.56 12.50 3.59
CA ASN A 33 18.01 12.51 3.46
C ASN A 33 18.63 11.24 4.06
N ASP A 34 18.08 10.72 5.16
CA ASP A 34 18.54 9.47 5.78
C ASP A 34 18.27 8.29 4.86
N CYS A 35 17.10 8.22 4.24
CA CYS A 35 16.76 7.17 3.28
C CYS A 35 17.68 7.17 2.05
N ARG A 36 18.14 8.33 1.59
CA ARG A 36 19.08 8.45 0.46
C ARG A 36 20.54 8.22 0.85
N SER A 37 20.93 8.57 2.07
CA SER A 37 22.30 8.45 2.55
C SER A 37 22.65 7.07 3.10
N GLU A 38 21.67 6.34 3.61
CA GLU A 38 21.88 4.97 4.11
C GLU A 38 21.92 3.98 2.96
N LYS A 39 23.09 3.40 2.72
CA LYS A 39 23.28 2.33 1.74
C LYS A 39 22.64 1.00 2.17
N GLU A 40 22.39 0.86 3.46
CA GLU A 40 21.84 -0.35 4.07
C GLU A 40 20.51 0.01 4.76
N VAL A 41 19.42 -0.46 4.20
CA VAL A 41 18.07 -0.36 4.81
C VAL A 41 17.66 -1.79 5.16
N GLY A 42 18.23 -2.32 6.23
CA GLY A 42 17.88 -3.65 6.73
C GLY A 42 16.41 -3.75 7.09
N ASP A 43 15.89 -4.81 7.63
CA ASP A 43 14.51 -5.07 8.07
C ASP A 43 13.58 -3.82 8.18
N SER A 44 13.54 -3.02 7.10
CA SER A 44 12.91 -1.70 7.06
C SER A 44 11.62 -1.74 6.27
N ILE A 45 10.63 -0.99 6.75
CA ILE A 45 9.42 -0.68 6.01
C ILE A 45 9.58 0.74 5.48
N ALA A 46 9.69 0.89 4.17
CA ALA A 46 9.78 2.18 3.52
C ALA A 46 8.38 2.69 3.15
N ILE A 47 8.07 3.92 3.54
CA ILE A 47 6.87 4.63 3.11
C ILE A 47 7.25 5.49 1.91
N LEU A 48 6.63 5.20 0.79
CA LEU A 48 6.80 5.91 -0.47
C LEU A 48 5.53 6.69 -0.80
N THR A 49 5.68 7.74 -1.59
CA THR A 49 4.53 8.45 -2.12
C THR A 49 4.70 8.70 -3.60
N VAL A 50 3.61 8.57 -4.32
CA VAL A 50 3.51 8.80 -5.76
C VAL A 50 2.42 9.83 -6.02
N ASP A 51 2.71 10.78 -6.88
CA ASP A 51 1.89 11.97 -7.05
C ASP A 51 1.27 12.02 -8.47
N LEU A 52 0.35 11.07 -8.75
CA LEU A 52 -0.47 11.06 -9.96
C LEU A 52 -1.97 11.05 -9.57
N GLY A 53 -2.84 11.68 -10.37
CA GLY A 53 -4.28 11.71 -10.11
C GLY A 53 -4.65 12.35 -8.77
N ALA A 54 -4.90 11.54 -7.76
CA ALA A 54 -5.14 11.95 -6.37
C ALA A 54 -3.87 12.49 -5.66
N ARG A 55 -3.11 13.31 -6.34
CA ARG A 55 -1.74 13.74 -6.00
C ARG A 55 -1.54 14.40 -4.65
N PHE A 56 -2.58 14.87 -4.00
CA PHE A 56 -2.50 15.42 -2.65
C PHE A 56 -2.83 14.41 -1.56
N GLY A 57 -3.22 13.19 -1.93
CA GLY A 57 -3.51 12.08 -1.02
C GLY A 57 -2.36 11.78 -0.06
N PRO A 58 -1.11 11.57 -0.54
CA PRO A 58 0.02 11.26 0.32
C PRO A 58 0.25 12.28 1.42
N ARG A 59 0.14 13.58 1.09
CA ARG A 59 0.26 14.65 2.07
C ARG A 59 -0.86 14.61 3.12
N ALA A 60 -2.09 14.37 2.69
CA ALA A 60 -3.24 14.31 3.60
C ALA A 60 -3.16 13.08 4.51
N ILE A 61 -2.77 11.92 3.99
CA ILE A 61 -2.55 10.69 4.78
C ILE A 61 -1.48 10.91 5.84
N ARG A 62 -0.35 11.54 5.48
CA ARG A 62 0.71 11.91 6.45
C ARG A 62 0.18 12.85 7.52
N ALA A 63 -0.59 13.88 7.14
CA ALA A 63 -1.21 14.77 8.11
C ALA A 63 -2.18 14.03 9.04
N GLY A 64 -3.02 13.14 8.51
CA GLY A 64 -3.91 12.26 9.26
C GLY A 64 -3.15 11.34 10.22
N SER A 65 -1.97 10.85 9.83
CA SER A 65 -1.12 9.97 10.66
C SER A 65 -0.42 10.70 11.81
N SER A 66 -0.45 12.02 11.88
CA SER A 66 0.23 12.81 12.92
C SER A 66 -0.16 12.46 14.36
N ARG A 67 -1.31 11.80 14.55
CA ARG A 67 -1.77 11.29 15.85
C ARG A 67 -1.15 9.96 16.24
N GLN A 68 -0.52 9.25 15.29
CA GLN A 68 0.06 7.91 15.43
C GLN A 68 1.55 8.05 15.72
N THR A 69 1.88 8.58 16.91
CA THR A 69 3.27 8.73 17.34
C THR A 69 3.77 7.45 18.02
N ALA A 70 5.09 7.29 18.13
CA ALA A 70 5.70 6.21 18.90
C ALA A 70 5.14 6.12 20.34
N PHE A 71 4.86 7.24 20.96
CA PHE A 71 4.26 7.31 22.29
C PHE A 71 2.80 6.82 22.34
N ARG A 72 2.05 6.96 21.24
CA ARG A 72 0.63 6.56 21.12
C ARG A 72 0.41 5.46 20.07
N GLY A 73 1.46 4.74 19.71
CA GLY A 73 1.44 3.72 18.66
C GLY A 73 1.13 2.31 19.15
N PHE A 74 0.84 2.09 20.45
CA PHE A 74 0.53 0.75 20.92
C PHE A 74 -0.83 0.27 20.41
N ASN A 75 -0.82 -0.82 19.63
CA ASN A 75 -2.01 -1.48 19.13
C ASN A 75 -2.42 -2.59 20.13
N PRO A 76 -3.50 -2.40 20.92
CA PRO A 76 -3.88 -3.37 21.96
C PRO A 76 -4.39 -4.70 21.37
N ARG A 77 -4.83 -4.73 20.11
CA ARG A 77 -5.26 -5.94 19.43
C ARG A 77 -4.10 -6.81 18.99
N ALA A 78 -3.05 -6.17 18.49
CA ALA A 78 -1.83 -6.84 18.08
C ALA A 78 -0.87 -7.09 19.26
N GLY A 79 -1.04 -6.38 20.38
CA GLY A 79 -0.17 -6.47 21.55
C GLY A 79 1.22 -5.86 21.32
N LEU A 80 1.35 -4.95 20.36
CA LEU A 80 2.64 -4.34 20.02
C LEU A 80 2.49 -2.87 19.60
N ASN A 81 3.61 -2.17 19.60
CA ASN A 81 3.76 -0.86 18.97
C ASN A 81 4.69 -1.03 17.75
N PRO A 82 4.20 -0.87 16.51
CA PRO A 82 5.03 -1.09 15.32
C PRO A 82 6.23 -0.15 15.27
N TYR A 83 6.12 1.06 15.81
CA TYR A 83 7.16 2.08 15.77
C TYR A 83 8.31 1.85 16.77
N THR A 84 8.14 0.99 17.76
CA THR A 84 9.16 0.68 18.79
C THR A 84 9.52 -0.81 18.79
N SER A 85 9.21 -1.51 17.72
CA SER A 85 9.50 -2.94 17.55
C SER A 85 10.85 -3.16 16.84
N TRP A 86 11.05 -4.31 16.24
CA TRP A 86 12.27 -4.70 15.55
C TRP A 86 12.50 -3.95 14.22
N ALA A 87 11.41 -3.57 13.53
CA ALA A 87 11.49 -2.95 12.21
C ALA A 87 11.80 -1.45 12.30
N HIS A 88 12.67 -0.99 11.42
CA HIS A 88 12.87 0.44 11.20
C HIS A 88 11.86 0.93 10.17
N ILE A 89 10.93 1.79 10.58
CA ILE A 89 9.94 2.41 9.70
C ILE A 89 10.50 3.75 9.23
N VAL A 90 10.68 3.90 7.91
CA VAL A 90 11.33 5.07 7.30
C VAL A 90 10.38 5.72 6.31
N ASP A 91 10.16 7.03 6.42
CA ASP A 91 9.50 7.83 5.40
C ASP A 91 10.54 8.29 4.37
N CYS A 92 10.54 7.65 3.20
CA CYS A 92 11.48 7.94 2.12
C CYS A 92 11.11 9.19 1.30
N GLY A 93 10.01 9.86 1.64
CA GLY A 93 9.51 11.03 0.92
C GLY A 93 8.82 10.66 -0.39
N ASP A 94 8.77 11.59 -1.32
CA ASP A 94 8.00 11.47 -2.56
C ASP A 94 8.88 11.04 -3.72
N ILE A 95 8.34 10.16 -4.58
CA ILE A 95 8.93 9.87 -5.88
C ILE A 95 8.63 11.07 -6.80
N PRO A 96 9.63 11.74 -7.35
CA PRO A 96 9.43 12.89 -8.22
C PRO A 96 8.97 12.43 -9.61
N VAL A 97 7.65 12.28 -9.79
CA VAL A 97 7.06 11.89 -11.07
C VAL A 97 6.53 13.08 -11.85
N THR A 98 6.57 12.98 -13.19
CA THR A 98 5.93 13.95 -14.05
C THR A 98 4.43 13.69 -14.14
N PRO A 99 3.55 14.72 -14.02
CA PRO A 99 2.11 14.54 -14.22
C PRO A 99 1.67 14.69 -15.68
N PHE A 100 2.61 14.87 -16.63
CA PHE A 100 2.31 15.21 -18.03
C PHE A 100 2.67 14.11 -19.03
N ASP A 101 3.31 13.04 -18.59
CA ASP A 101 3.76 11.93 -19.43
C ASP A 101 3.72 10.63 -18.65
N ASN A 102 2.68 9.81 -18.91
CA ASN A 102 2.45 8.55 -18.20
C ASN A 102 3.57 7.54 -18.42
N ALA A 103 4.18 7.51 -19.62
CA ALA A 103 5.29 6.58 -19.89
C ALA A 103 6.54 6.95 -19.10
N LEU A 104 6.84 8.25 -18.99
CA LEU A 104 7.94 8.75 -18.19
C LEU A 104 7.67 8.56 -16.70
N ALA A 105 6.45 8.85 -16.23
CA ALA A 105 6.02 8.62 -14.85
C ALA A 105 6.18 7.15 -14.45
N LEU A 106 5.68 6.23 -15.29
CA LEU A 106 5.82 4.78 -15.08
C LEU A 106 7.28 4.34 -14.93
N ARG A 107 8.17 4.89 -15.77
CA ARG A 107 9.61 4.61 -15.67
C ARG A 107 10.21 5.17 -14.37
N GLN A 108 9.90 6.43 -14.02
CA GLN A 108 10.37 7.05 -12.78
C GLN A 108 9.94 6.26 -11.53
N MET A 109 8.69 5.81 -11.50
CA MET A 109 8.17 4.97 -10.42
C MET A 109 8.87 3.60 -10.39
N SER A 110 9.01 2.94 -11.54
CA SER A 110 9.66 1.63 -11.63
C SER A 110 11.11 1.67 -11.14
N GLU A 111 11.86 2.70 -11.52
CA GLU A 111 13.25 2.91 -11.08
C GLU A 111 13.31 3.11 -9.55
N ALA A 112 12.41 3.93 -8.99
CA ALA A 112 12.37 4.20 -7.55
C ALA A 112 11.99 2.95 -6.73
N PHE A 113 10.99 2.19 -7.15
CA PHE A 113 10.60 0.95 -6.48
C PHE A 113 11.71 -0.09 -6.50
N ILE A 114 12.41 -0.23 -7.63
CA ILE A 114 13.56 -1.16 -7.74
C ILE A 114 14.70 -0.69 -6.85
N GLU A 115 15.09 0.58 -6.92
CA GLU A 115 16.17 1.12 -6.11
C GLU A 115 15.96 0.87 -4.61
N LEU A 116 14.75 1.14 -4.12
CA LEU A 116 14.44 1.00 -2.70
C LEU A 116 14.27 -0.46 -2.29
N GLY A 117 13.60 -1.26 -3.12
CA GLY A 117 13.33 -2.66 -2.80
C GLY A 117 14.56 -3.59 -2.94
N GLU A 118 15.58 -3.18 -3.70
CA GLU A 118 16.85 -3.92 -3.84
C GLU A 118 17.89 -3.52 -2.77
N ARG A 119 17.63 -2.55 -1.90
CA ARG A 119 18.60 -2.16 -0.88
C ARG A 119 18.97 -3.33 0.02
N PRO A 120 20.26 -3.48 0.33
CA PRO A 120 20.71 -4.56 1.17
C PRO A 120 20.21 -4.41 2.61
N PRO A 121 20.02 -5.53 3.32
CA PRO A 121 19.75 -5.51 4.74
C PRO A 121 20.95 -4.96 5.55
N THR A 122 20.72 -4.57 6.80
CA THR A 122 21.81 -4.21 7.70
C THR A 122 22.68 -5.42 8.03
N ALA A 123 23.96 -5.20 8.38
CA ALA A 123 24.88 -6.28 8.73
C ALA A 123 24.39 -7.12 9.93
N GLU A 124 23.62 -6.54 10.83
CA GLU A 124 23.04 -7.24 11.99
C GLU A 124 21.95 -8.23 11.61
N SER A 125 21.17 -7.91 10.55
CA SER A 125 20.09 -8.78 10.08
C SER A 125 20.60 -9.94 9.23
N LEU A 126 21.77 -9.82 8.59
CA LEU A 126 22.37 -10.87 7.78
C LEU A 126 22.74 -12.12 8.59
N ALA A 127 22.93 -11.99 9.91
CA ALA A 127 23.37 -13.10 10.77
C ALA A 127 22.25 -14.10 11.10
N SER A 128 20.99 -13.82 10.80
CA SER A 128 19.88 -14.53 11.45
C SER A 128 18.81 -15.14 10.55
N ALA A 129 18.82 -15.05 9.19
CA ALA A 129 17.69 -15.58 8.44
C ALA A 129 17.89 -15.86 6.93
N SER A 130 16.87 -16.46 6.30
CA SER A 130 16.81 -16.77 4.88
C SER A 130 16.79 -15.53 3.98
N SER A 131 17.30 -15.62 2.77
CA SER A 131 17.52 -14.50 1.83
C SER A 131 16.29 -13.64 1.48
N TYR A 132 15.07 -14.12 1.71
CA TYR A 132 13.82 -13.41 1.39
C TYR A 132 13.29 -12.52 2.52
N GLN A 133 13.71 -12.73 3.76
CA GLN A 133 13.19 -12.02 4.93
C GLN A 133 13.82 -10.63 5.10
N HIS A 134 14.92 -10.36 4.41
CA HIS A 134 15.74 -9.16 4.59
C HIS A 134 15.52 -8.07 3.52
N LYS A 135 14.51 -8.22 2.67
CA LYS A 135 14.17 -7.17 1.71
C LYS A 135 13.30 -6.09 2.35
N PRO A 136 13.52 -4.82 2.04
CA PRO A 136 12.62 -3.76 2.47
C PRO A 136 11.18 -4.04 2.06
N LYS A 137 10.23 -3.82 2.98
CA LYS A 137 8.80 -3.86 2.67
C LYS A 137 8.36 -2.44 2.32
N LEU A 138 7.72 -2.27 1.17
CA LEU A 138 7.32 -0.96 0.68
C LEU A 138 5.84 -0.73 0.94
N LEU A 139 5.52 0.29 1.74
CA LEU A 139 4.17 0.82 1.86
C LEU A 139 4.11 2.13 1.08
N THR A 140 3.32 2.16 0.02
CA THR A 140 3.17 3.32 -0.85
C THR A 140 1.92 4.10 -0.46
N LEU A 141 2.07 5.39 -0.22
CA LEU A 141 0.95 6.30 -0.14
C LEU A 141 0.72 6.85 -1.54
N GLY A 142 -0.33 6.37 -2.17
CA GLY A 142 -0.59 6.71 -3.56
C GLY A 142 -1.39 7.99 -3.71
N GLY A 143 -1.29 8.47 -4.85
CA GLY A 143 -2.15 9.11 -5.76
C GLY A 143 -3.08 8.12 -6.41
N ASP A 144 -3.01 8.09 -7.72
CA ASP A 144 -3.77 7.26 -8.64
C ASP A 144 -3.38 5.76 -8.53
N HIS A 145 -4.35 4.86 -8.71
CA HIS A 145 -4.15 3.42 -8.54
C HIS A 145 -3.17 2.78 -9.53
N SER A 146 -2.88 3.44 -10.64
CA SER A 146 -1.92 2.94 -11.64
C SER A 146 -0.52 2.62 -11.08
N ILE A 147 -0.18 3.16 -9.90
CA ILE A 147 1.09 2.90 -9.19
C ILE A 147 1.31 1.42 -8.86
N ALA A 148 0.25 0.61 -8.82
CA ALA A 148 0.35 -0.83 -8.57
C ALA A 148 1.18 -1.56 -9.64
N LEU A 149 1.12 -1.13 -10.91
CA LEU A 149 1.89 -1.76 -12.00
C LEU A 149 3.41 -1.64 -11.80
N PRO A 150 4.00 -0.45 -11.63
CA PRO A 150 5.45 -0.33 -11.38
C PRO A 150 5.88 -1.01 -10.08
N ALA A 151 5.04 -1.02 -9.04
CA ALA A 151 5.30 -1.75 -7.81
C ALA A 151 5.38 -3.27 -8.06
N LEU A 152 4.41 -3.86 -8.76
CA LEU A 152 4.40 -5.28 -9.11
C LEU A 152 5.58 -5.69 -10.01
N ARG A 153 5.97 -4.84 -10.98
CA ARG A 153 7.18 -5.07 -11.80
C ARG A 153 8.43 -5.15 -10.93
N ALA A 154 8.59 -4.21 -9.99
CA ALA A 154 9.71 -4.22 -9.06
C ALA A 154 9.68 -5.44 -8.14
N LEU A 155 8.54 -5.75 -7.54
CA LEU A 155 8.40 -6.88 -6.62
C LEU A 155 8.66 -8.22 -7.33
N LYS A 156 8.13 -8.44 -8.54
CA LYS A 156 8.45 -9.65 -9.32
C LYS A 156 9.94 -9.78 -9.59
N LYS A 157 10.60 -8.68 -9.95
CA LYS A 157 12.07 -8.67 -10.15
C LYS A 157 12.81 -9.03 -8.86
N ILE A 158 12.43 -8.41 -7.72
CA ILE A 158 13.10 -8.57 -6.43
C ILE A 158 12.91 -9.98 -5.86
N TYR A 159 11.70 -10.52 -5.97
CA TYR A 159 11.34 -11.84 -5.42
C TYR A 159 11.43 -12.98 -6.42
N ASN A 160 11.69 -12.68 -7.70
CA ASN A 160 11.85 -13.63 -8.80
C ASN A 160 10.69 -14.63 -8.97
N GLN A 161 9.46 -14.20 -8.68
CA GLN A 161 8.25 -14.99 -8.85
C GLN A 161 7.04 -14.08 -9.00
N PRO A 162 5.91 -14.57 -9.56
CA PRO A 162 4.65 -13.84 -9.55
C PRO A 162 4.18 -13.53 -8.14
N ILE A 163 3.48 -12.41 -7.98
CA ILE A 163 3.03 -11.88 -6.69
C ILE A 163 1.52 -12.07 -6.56
N ALA A 164 1.05 -12.62 -5.46
CA ALA A 164 -0.37 -12.64 -5.15
C ALA A 164 -0.84 -11.21 -4.84
N VAL A 165 -2.00 -10.81 -5.37
CA VAL A 165 -2.58 -9.49 -5.10
C VAL A 165 -3.87 -9.68 -4.31
N VAL A 166 -3.95 -8.99 -3.17
CA VAL A 166 -5.19 -8.81 -2.43
C VAL A 166 -5.63 -7.38 -2.64
N HIS A 167 -6.66 -7.19 -3.44
CA HIS A 167 -7.14 -5.92 -3.93
C HIS A 167 -8.47 -5.56 -3.28
N PHE A 168 -8.48 -4.50 -2.49
CA PHE A 168 -9.66 -3.92 -1.87
C PHE A 168 -10.09 -2.70 -2.64
N ASP A 169 -11.26 -2.76 -3.28
CA ASP A 169 -11.73 -1.74 -4.21
C ASP A 169 -13.21 -1.91 -4.51
N ALA A 170 -13.89 -0.83 -4.89
CA ALA A 170 -15.20 -0.88 -5.49
C ALA A 170 -15.17 -1.37 -6.95
N HIS A 171 -14.01 -1.23 -7.62
CA HIS A 171 -13.78 -1.46 -9.04
C HIS A 171 -12.93 -2.70 -9.31
N LEU A 172 -12.93 -3.16 -10.56
CA LEU A 172 -12.11 -4.31 -10.99
C LEU A 172 -10.66 -3.93 -11.27
N ASP A 173 -10.45 -2.81 -11.94
CA ASP A 173 -9.15 -2.32 -12.41
C ASP A 173 -8.36 -3.30 -13.29
N THR A 174 -9.08 -4.28 -13.83
CA THR A 174 -8.59 -5.33 -14.73
C THR A 174 -9.12 -5.17 -16.17
N TRP A 175 -9.63 -3.99 -16.52
CA TRP A 175 -10.16 -3.73 -17.84
C TRP A 175 -9.08 -3.70 -18.92
N HIS A 176 -9.38 -4.35 -20.04
CA HIS A 176 -8.54 -4.21 -21.22
C HIS A 176 -8.50 -2.74 -21.66
N PRO A 177 -7.34 -2.16 -21.95
CA PRO A 177 -7.21 -0.74 -22.33
C PRO A 177 -8.12 -0.33 -23.50
N GLY A 178 -8.39 -1.22 -24.42
CA GLY A 178 -9.28 -0.98 -25.55
C GLY A 178 -10.79 -0.88 -25.21
N ARG A 179 -11.18 -1.13 -23.95
CA ARG A 179 -12.55 -0.91 -23.46
C ARG A 179 -12.86 0.56 -23.18
N TYR A 180 -11.85 1.40 -23.04
CA TYR A 180 -12.07 2.83 -22.87
C TYR A 180 -12.64 3.46 -24.13
N PRO A 181 -13.46 4.54 -24.00
CA PRO A 181 -14.04 5.23 -25.13
C PRO A 181 -12.98 5.62 -26.17
N SER A 182 -13.24 5.33 -27.43
CA SER A 182 -12.31 5.59 -28.53
C SER A 182 -11.90 7.06 -28.67
N SER A 183 -12.70 7.98 -28.11
CA SER A 183 -12.35 9.40 -28.02
C SER A 183 -11.14 9.70 -27.13
N TRP A 184 -10.74 8.76 -26.29
CA TRP A 184 -9.56 8.87 -25.41
C TRP A 184 -8.35 8.13 -25.97
N ILE A 185 -8.57 7.29 -26.97
CA ILE A 185 -7.53 6.52 -27.64
C ILE A 185 -7.43 7.04 -29.06
N ASP A 186 -6.35 7.72 -29.41
CA ASP A 186 -6.07 8.05 -30.81
C ASP A 186 -5.57 6.78 -31.51
N PRO A 187 -6.33 6.20 -32.45
CA PRO A 187 -5.93 4.98 -33.14
C PRO A 187 -4.73 5.19 -34.08
N THR A 188 -4.34 6.45 -34.34
CA THR A 188 -3.20 6.82 -35.16
C THR A 188 -1.93 7.06 -34.34
N GLU A 189 -2.06 7.29 -33.06
CA GLU A 189 -0.96 7.36 -32.12
C GLU A 189 -0.70 5.98 -31.52
N SER A 190 0.43 5.39 -31.84
CA SER A 190 0.93 4.20 -31.14
C SER A 190 1.46 4.56 -29.73
N SER A 191 0.99 5.67 -29.13
CA SER A 191 1.43 6.07 -27.81
C SER A 191 0.80 5.15 -26.77
N THR A 192 1.66 4.50 -26.01
CA THR A 192 1.30 3.63 -24.88
C THR A 192 0.70 4.40 -23.70
N GLN A 193 0.56 5.72 -23.78
CA GLN A 193 0.11 6.58 -22.68
C GLN A 193 -1.33 6.32 -22.28
N SER A 194 -2.23 6.12 -23.28
CA SER A 194 -3.64 5.82 -23.02
C SER A 194 -3.89 4.38 -22.54
N PHE A 195 -2.93 3.48 -22.75
CA PHE A 195 -3.04 2.09 -22.30
C PHE A 195 -2.76 1.91 -20.81
N PHE A 196 -2.01 2.82 -20.19
CA PHE A 196 -1.64 2.76 -18.80
C PHE A 196 -2.42 3.77 -17.98
N ASN A 197 -3.35 3.28 -17.16
CA ASN A 197 -4.17 4.08 -16.24
C ASN A 197 -4.66 3.21 -15.07
N HIS A 198 -5.38 3.83 -14.12
CA HIS A 198 -5.89 3.19 -12.92
C HIS A 198 -6.82 2.00 -13.21
N GLY A 199 -7.62 2.00 -14.26
CA GLY A 199 -8.54 0.89 -14.57
C GLY A 199 -7.92 -0.23 -15.42
N SER A 200 -6.69 -0.08 -15.92
CA SER A 200 -6.05 -1.06 -16.79
C SER A 200 -4.76 -1.67 -16.26
N MET A 201 -4.22 -1.15 -15.17
CA MET A 201 -2.90 -1.54 -14.67
C MET A 201 -2.84 -3.02 -14.27
N PHE A 202 -3.89 -3.61 -13.71
CA PHE A 202 -3.89 -5.04 -13.38
C PHE A 202 -4.05 -5.93 -14.62
N TRP A 203 -4.77 -5.49 -15.65
CA TRP A 203 -4.77 -6.20 -16.93
C TRP A 203 -3.36 -6.28 -17.53
N ILE A 204 -2.62 -5.17 -17.52
CA ILE A 204 -1.23 -5.13 -17.99
C ILE A 204 -0.36 -6.04 -17.11
N ALA A 205 -0.49 -5.95 -15.79
CA ALA A 205 0.26 -6.76 -14.86
C ALA A 205 0.00 -8.27 -15.04
N ALA A 206 -1.24 -8.68 -15.27
CA ALA A 206 -1.61 -10.06 -15.59
C ALA A 206 -0.99 -10.52 -16.90
N THR A 207 -1.07 -9.68 -17.96
CA THR A 207 -0.49 -9.97 -19.27
C THR A 207 1.03 -10.13 -19.23
N GLU A 208 1.71 -9.33 -18.40
CA GLU A 208 3.15 -9.44 -18.16
C GLU A 208 3.53 -10.62 -17.22
N GLY A 209 2.54 -11.36 -16.71
CA GLY A 209 2.74 -12.46 -15.78
C GLY A 209 3.33 -12.01 -14.45
N LEU A 210 3.01 -10.80 -13.99
CA LEU A 210 3.45 -10.27 -12.71
C LEU A 210 2.63 -10.84 -11.55
N ILE A 211 1.36 -11.16 -11.82
CA ILE A 211 0.36 -11.56 -10.84
C ILE A 211 0.25 -13.09 -10.77
N ALA A 212 0.16 -13.62 -9.56
CA ALA A 212 -0.11 -15.03 -9.31
C ALA A 212 -1.61 -15.31 -9.56
N ASN A 213 -1.93 -15.86 -10.71
CA ASN A 213 -3.31 -16.07 -11.20
C ASN A 213 -4.12 -17.11 -10.42
N THR A 214 -3.49 -17.87 -9.52
CA THR A 214 -4.18 -18.85 -8.64
C THR A 214 -4.36 -18.35 -7.22
N SER A 215 -3.82 -17.18 -6.88
CA SER A 215 -3.73 -16.70 -5.50
C SER A 215 -4.13 -15.22 -5.35
N SER A 216 -4.71 -14.61 -6.38
CA SER A 216 -5.15 -13.20 -6.33
C SER A 216 -6.67 -13.09 -6.16
N ILE A 217 -7.12 -12.00 -5.53
CA ILE A 217 -8.52 -11.80 -5.14
C ILE A 217 -8.86 -10.32 -5.05
N HIS A 218 -10.06 -9.97 -5.54
CA HIS A 218 -10.72 -8.69 -5.31
C HIS A 218 -11.69 -8.80 -4.12
N ALA A 219 -11.86 -7.71 -3.37
CA ALA A 219 -12.77 -7.65 -2.25
C ALA A 219 -13.40 -6.25 -2.10
N GLY A 220 -14.72 -6.19 -2.11
CA GLY A 220 -15.49 -4.96 -1.97
C GLY A 220 -16.12 -4.44 -3.27
N LEU A 221 -16.10 -5.25 -4.32
CA LEU A 221 -16.61 -4.88 -5.65
C LEU A 221 -18.11 -4.53 -5.63
N ARG A 222 -18.48 -3.41 -6.28
CA ARG A 222 -19.87 -2.99 -6.44
C ARG A 222 -20.11 -2.07 -7.63
N THR A 223 -19.08 -1.80 -8.42
CA THR A 223 -19.21 -0.98 -9.62
C THR A 223 -20.06 -1.68 -10.67
N ARG A 224 -20.70 -0.88 -11.54
CA ARG A 224 -21.40 -1.40 -12.70
C ARG A 224 -20.39 -1.91 -13.73
N LEU A 225 -20.77 -2.99 -14.40
CA LEU A 225 -19.97 -3.55 -15.48
C LEU A 225 -20.19 -2.76 -16.78
N SER A 226 -19.28 -2.91 -17.72
CA SER A 226 -19.41 -2.35 -19.06
C SER A 226 -20.50 -3.08 -19.87
N ASP A 227 -21.06 -2.38 -20.84
CA ASP A 227 -22.05 -2.92 -21.77
C ASP A 227 -23.30 -3.54 -21.11
N VAL A 228 -23.79 -4.68 -21.63
CA VAL A 228 -25.06 -5.29 -21.24
C VAL A 228 -24.92 -6.69 -20.64
N GLY A 229 -23.72 -7.17 -20.40
CA GLY A 229 -23.42 -8.52 -19.94
C GLY A 229 -22.42 -8.58 -18.79
N THR A 230 -21.79 -9.74 -18.69
CA THR A 230 -20.80 -10.04 -17.62
C THR A 230 -19.38 -10.20 -18.17
N GLU A 231 -19.12 -9.67 -19.36
CA GLU A 231 -17.86 -9.83 -20.08
C GLU A 231 -16.66 -9.32 -19.26
N ASP A 232 -16.83 -8.25 -18.48
CA ASP A 232 -15.78 -7.74 -17.58
C ASP A 232 -15.42 -8.81 -16.53
N TYR A 233 -16.40 -9.48 -15.93
CA TYR A 233 -16.17 -10.56 -14.97
C TYR A 233 -15.58 -11.81 -15.63
N GLU A 234 -15.94 -12.10 -16.87
CA GLU A 234 -15.37 -13.22 -17.62
C GLU A 234 -13.90 -12.98 -17.94
N ASP A 235 -13.57 -11.76 -18.37
CA ASP A 235 -12.18 -11.36 -18.66
C ASP A 235 -11.33 -11.32 -17.40
N ASP A 236 -11.86 -10.83 -16.30
CA ASP A 236 -11.26 -10.84 -14.98
C ASP A 236 -10.99 -12.29 -14.51
N THR A 237 -11.95 -13.20 -14.69
CA THR A 237 -11.79 -14.62 -14.37
C THR A 237 -10.69 -15.28 -15.21
N LYS A 238 -10.58 -14.93 -16.52
CA LYS A 238 -9.49 -15.44 -17.39
C LYS A 238 -8.11 -14.97 -16.93
N GLN A 239 -8.03 -13.80 -16.30
CA GLN A 239 -6.80 -13.30 -15.67
C GLN A 239 -6.48 -14.02 -14.34
N GLY A 240 -7.41 -14.83 -13.83
CA GLY A 240 -7.23 -15.67 -12.65
C GLY A 240 -7.72 -15.08 -11.34
N TRP A 241 -8.49 -14.00 -11.38
CA TRP A 241 -9.03 -13.37 -10.17
C TRP A 241 -10.25 -14.12 -9.61
N VAL A 242 -10.37 -14.07 -8.29
CA VAL A 242 -11.58 -14.39 -7.52
C VAL A 242 -12.14 -13.08 -6.96
N ARG A 243 -13.44 -13.01 -6.79
CA ARG A 243 -14.15 -11.79 -6.39
C ARG A 243 -14.96 -12.00 -5.12
N ILE A 244 -14.95 -11.01 -4.26
CA ILE A 244 -15.89 -10.83 -3.15
C ILE A 244 -16.62 -9.51 -3.42
N ALA A 245 -17.92 -9.56 -3.65
CA ALA A 245 -18.74 -8.38 -3.79
C ALA A 245 -18.92 -7.69 -2.42
N THR A 246 -19.28 -6.40 -2.45
CA THR A 246 -19.50 -5.66 -1.19
C THR A 246 -20.56 -6.30 -0.32
N ASP A 247 -21.69 -6.71 -0.90
CA ASP A 247 -22.83 -7.28 -0.21
C ASP A 247 -22.64 -8.74 0.26
N ASP A 248 -21.63 -9.44 -0.26
CA ASP A 248 -21.26 -10.76 0.29
C ASP A 248 -20.98 -10.70 1.80
N ILE A 249 -20.54 -9.53 2.32
CA ILE A 249 -20.28 -9.37 3.75
C ILE A 249 -21.55 -9.55 4.62
N ASP A 250 -22.71 -9.25 4.07
CA ASP A 250 -23.99 -9.42 4.77
C ASP A 250 -24.37 -10.90 4.89
N GLU A 251 -23.93 -11.73 3.93
CA GLU A 251 -24.20 -13.17 3.91
C GLU A 251 -23.18 -13.97 4.74
N ILE A 252 -21.88 -13.74 4.50
CA ILE A 252 -20.81 -14.53 5.13
C ILE A 252 -20.15 -13.80 6.33
N GLY A 253 -20.46 -12.54 6.54
CA GLY A 253 -19.88 -11.70 7.57
C GLY A 253 -18.39 -11.42 7.37
N VAL A 254 -17.84 -10.52 8.16
CA VAL A 254 -16.39 -10.19 8.16
C VAL A 254 -15.53 -11.45 8.29
N LYS A 255 -15.96 -12.46 9.05
CA LYS A 255 -15.19 -13.71 9.22
C LYS A 255 -15.15 -14.54 7.95
N GLY A 256 -16.24 -14.60 7.20
CA GLY A 256 -16.28 -15.29 5.92
C GLY A 256 -15.40 -14.62 4.88
N VAL A 257 -15.43 -13.28 4.79
CA VAL A 257 -14.52 -12.52 3.93
C VAL A 257 -13.05 -12.83 4.25
N ILE A 258 -12.68 -12.80 5.55
CA ILE A 258 -11.31 -13.14 5.99
C ILE A 258 -10.95 -14.57 5.57
N SER A 259 -11.83 -15.56 5.82
CA SER A 259 -11.58 -16.96 5.47
C SER A 259 -11.37 -17.11 3.97
N THR A 260 -12.24 -16.52 3.14
CA THR A 260 -12.14 -16.57 1.68
C THR A 260 -10.81 -16.01 1.17
N ILE A 261 -10.36 -14.87 1.72
CA ILE A 261 -9.06 -14.30 1.35
C ILE A 261 -7.92 -15.22 1.79
N MET A 262 -7.94 -15.70 3.03
CA MET A 262 -6.88 -16.56 3.56
C MET A 262 -6.78 -17.91 2.85
N ASP A 263 -7.92 -18.52 2.51
CA ASP A 263 -8.01 -19.79 1.79
C ASP A 263 -7.52 -19.64 0.34
N ARG A 264 -7.79 -18.49 -0.30
CA ARG A 264 -7.35 -18.20 -1.67
C ARG A 264 -5.86 -17.93 -1.77
N VAL A 265 -5.30 -17.17 -0.84
CA VAL A 265 -3.93 -16.64 -0.92
C VAL A 265 -2.93 -17.54 -0.20
N GLY A 266 -3.32 -18.10 0.95
CA GLY A 266 -2.42 -18.81 1.84
C GLY A 266 -1.45 -17.89 2.58
N THR A 267 -0.55 -18.47 3.36
CA THR A 267 0.38 -17.72 4.21
C THR A 267 1.80 -17.60 3.66
N GLU A 268 2.13 -18.37 2.63
CA GLU A 268 3.51 -18.48 2.12
C GLU A 268 3.75 -17.62 0.87
N MET A 269 2.71 -17.42 0.06
CA MET A 269 2.83 -16.60 -1.16
C MET A 269 3.21 -15.16 -0.82
N PRO A 270 4.16 -14.54 -1.55
CA PRO A 270 4.42 -13.10 -1.43
C PRO A 270 3.20 -12.32 -1.92
N VAL A 271 2.73 -11.40 -1.08
CA VAL A 271 1.50 -10.64 -1.28
C VAL A 271 1.78 -9.16 -1.48
N TYR A 272 1.18 -8.59 -2.50
CA TYR A 272 0.95 -7.16 -2.64
C TYR A 272 -0.47 -6.83 -2.17
N LEU A 273 -0.56 -6.00 -1.14
CA LEU A 273 -1.83 -5.59 -0.56
C LEU A 273 -2.19 -4.19 -1.08
N SER A 274 -3.17 -4.12 -1.97
CA SER A 274 -3.60 -2.88 -2.60
C SER A 274 -4.94 -2.44 -2.02
N ILE A 275 -4.99 -1.21 -1.51
CA ILE A 275 -6.17 -0.63 -0.89
C ILE A 275 -6.58 0.64 -1.64
N ASP A 276 -7.59 0.52 -2.49
CA ASP A 276 -8.32 1.69 -2.95
C ASP A 276 -9.23 2.19 -1.83
N ILE A 277 -9.17 3.47 -1.52
CA ILE A 277 -9.95 4.03 -0.42
C ILE A 277 -11.45 4.01 -0.70
N ASP A 278 -11.85 3.89 -1.96
CA ASP A 278 -13.25 3.85 -2.37
C ASP A 278 -13.94 2.51 -2.08
N VAL A 279 -13.21 1.47 -1.63
CA VAL A 279 -13.79 0.28 -1.02
C VAL A 279 -14.68 0.65 0.18
N ILE A 280 -14.35 1.77 0.85
CA ILE A 280 -15.15 2.32 1.94
C ILE A 280 -16.34 3.11 1.35
N ASP A 281 -17.48 3.03 2.04
CA ASP A 281 -18.66 3.82 1.67
C ASP A 281 -18.36 5.32 1.65
N PRO A 282 -18.78 6.07 0.61
CA PRO A 282 -18.50 7.50 0.50
C PRO A 282 -19.16 8.34 1.61
N GLY A 283 -20.10 7.80 2.35
CA GLY A 283 -20.61 8.43 3.58
C GLY A 283 -19.59 8.48 4.71
N LEU A 284 -18.54 7.64 4.65
CA LEU A 284 -17.45 7.53 5.63
C LEU A 284 -16.10 7.97 5.08
N ALA A 285 -15.87 7.81 3.78
CA ALA A 285 -14.66 8.22 3.07
C ALA A 285 -15.01 8.93 1.75
N PRO A 286 -15.55 10.18 1.82
CA PRO A 286 -15.97 10.90 0.62
C PRO A 286 -14.81 11.40 -0.27
N GLY A 287 -13.59 11.43 0.25
CA GLY A 287 -12.42 11.99 -0.43
C GLY A 287 -11.78 11.04 -1.42
N THR A 288 -12.52 10.63 -2.44
CA THR A 288 -12.04 9.81 -3.56
C THR A 288 -12.57 10.32 -4.89
N GLY A 289 -11.99 9.88 -6.01
CA GLY A 289 -12.32 10.34 -7.35
C GLY A 289 -13.55 9.65 -7.94
N THR A 290 -13.74 8.38 -7.65
CA THR A 290 -14.77 7.49 -8.21
C THR A 290 -15.61 6.83 -7.12
N PRO A 291 -16.35 7.62 -6.30
CA PRO A 291 -17.09 7.08 -5.17
C PRO A 291 -18.27 6.22 -5.63
N GLU A 292 -18.39 5.02 -5.09
CA GLU A 292 -19.51 4.12 -5.29
C GLU A 292 -20.29 3.93 -3.98
N PRO A 293 -21.61 4.22 -3.93
CA PRO A 293 -22.42 4.01 -2.73
C PRO A 293 -22.54 2.53 -2.34
N GLY A 294 -22.76 2.28 -1.04
CA GLY A 294 -22.96 0.93 -0.51
C GLY A 294 -21.67 0.21 -0.17
N GLY A 295 -20.57 0.95 0.09
CA GLY A 295 -19.28 0.38 0.44
C GLY A 295 -19.20 -0.15 1.88
N TRP A 296 -18.09 -0.80 2.19
CA TRP A 296 -17.82 -1.25 3.56
C TRP A 296 -17.58 -0.07 4.50
N THR A 297 -17.84 -0.30 5.77
CA THR A 297 -17.43 0.66 6.79
C THR A 297 -15.92 0.58 7.05
N THR A 298 -15.32 1.67 7.46
CA THR A 298 -13.91 1.70 7.90
C THR A 298 -13.64 0.63 8.98
N ARG A 299 -14.61 0.38 9.89
CA ARG A 299 -14.51 -0.64 10.92
C ARG A 299 -14.46 -2.06 10.36
N GLU A 300 -15.24 -2.37 9.35
CA GLU A 300 -15.25 -3.69 8.68
C GLU A 300 -13.92 -3.92 7.98
N LEU A 301 -13.46 -2.96 7.18
CA LEU A 301 -12.15 -3.04 6.51
C LEU A 301 -11.02 -3.26 7.52
N ILE A 302 -10.95 -2.47 8.60
CA ILE A 302 -9.94 -2.64 9.66
C ILE A 302 -10.02 -4.05 10.28
N ARG A 303 -11.21 -4.60 10.50
CA ARG A 303 -11.36 -5.95 11.02
C ARG A 303 -10.89 -7.03 10.05
N ILE A 304 -11.13 -6.82 8.75
CA ILE A 304 -10.65 -7.71 7.70
C ILE A 304 -9.13 -7.66 7.65
N LEU A 305 -8.52 -6.47 7.58
CA LEU A 305 -7.06 -6.30 7.59
C LEU A 305 -6.38 -7.00 8.78
N ARG A 306 -6.95 -6.87 9.97
CA ARG A 306 -6.48 -7.60 11.17
C ARG A 306 -6.65 -9.12 11.07
N GLY A 307 -7.69 -9.57 10.37
CA GLY A 307 -7.95 -10.99 10.17
C GLY A 307 -7.02 -11.67 9.19
N ILE A 308 -6.50 -10.90 8.22
CA ILE A 308 -5.56 -11.38 7.19
C ILE A 308 -4.09 -11.11 7.53
N GLU A 309 -3.76 -10.74 8.76
CA GLU A 309 -2.39 -10.44 9.22
C GLU A 309 -1.41 -11.62 9.08
N GLY A 310 -1.92 -12.83 8.84
CA GLY A 310 -1.12 -14.01 8.52
C GLY A 310 -0.54 -14.03 7.10
N LEU A 311 -0.98 -13.15 6.20
CA LEU A 311 -0.46 -13.07 4.84
C LEU A 311 0.99 -12.60 4.81
N ASN A 312 1.74 -13.09 3.83
CA ASN A 312 3.12 -12.66 3.59
C ASN A 312 3.17 -11.35 2.79
N VAL A 313 2.77 -10.25 3.41
CA VAL A 313 2.77 -8.94 2.78
C VAL A 313 4.19 -8.45 2.58
N ILE A 314 4.60 -8.29 1.32
CA ILE A 314 5.92 -7.81 0.90
C ILE A 314 5.91 -6.39 0.36
N GLY A 315 4.75 -5.91 -0.03
CA GLY A 315 4.48 -4.55 -0.47
C GLY A 315 3.01 -4.24 -0.30
N ALA A 316 2.69 -2.96 -0.18
CA ALA A 316 1.31 -2.49 -0.07
C ALA A 316 1.19 -1.06 -0.62
N ASP A 317 -0.03 -0.69 -0.98
CA ASP A 317 -0.39 0.71 -1.25
C ASP A 317 -1.70 1.11 -0.58
N ILE A 318 -1.92 2.42 -0.52
CA ILE A 318 -3.19 3.06 -0.21
C ILE A 318 -3.37 4.15 -1.24
N VAL A 319 -4.40 4.04 -2.08
CA VAL A 319 -4.57 4.85 -3.28
C VAL A 319 -5.90 5.57 -3.33
N GLU A 320 -6.06 6.44 -4.34
CA GLU A 320 -7.26 7.22 -4.69
C GLU A 320 -7.77 8.15 -3.58
N VAL A 321 -6.96 8.43 -2.56
CA VAL A 321 -7.28 9.47 -1.58
C VAL A 321 -7.18 10.84 -2.24
N SER A 322 -8.32 11.50 -2.40
CA SER A 322 -8.44 12.82 -3.03
C SER A 322 -8.94 13.87 -2.02
N PRO A 323 -8.04 14.60 -1.35
CA PRO A 323 -8.41 15.55 -0.29
C PRO A 323 -9.34 16.68 -0.75
N ALA A 324 -9.36 16.97 -2.06
CA ALA A 324 -10.26 17.99 -2.62
C ALA A 324 -11.75 17.64 -2.43
N TYR A 325 -12.07 16.35 -2.32
CA TYR A 325 -13.42 15.85 -2.08
C TYR A 325 -13.66 15.47 -0.62
N ASP A 326 -12.62 15.47 0.21
CA ASP A 326 -12.76 15.20 1.65
C ASP A 326 -13.36 16.41 2.36
N GLY A 327 -14.16 16.17 3.38
CA GLY A 327 -14.77 17.25 4.16
C GLY A 327 -13.77 17.90 5.13
N GLY A 328 -14.20 18.97 5.81
CA GLY A 328 -13.37 19.66 6.81
C GLY A 328 -12.95 18.80 8.02
N THR A 329 -13.48 17.59 8.15
CA THR A 329 -13.07 16.59 9.15
C THR A 329 -11.90 15.71 8.69
N GLU A 330 -11.54 15.77 7.40
CA GLU A 330 -10.49 14.94 6.79
C GLU A 330 -10.70 13.43 7.04
N ALA A 331 -11.97 12.98 7.00
CA ALA A 331 -12.37 11.65 7.41
C ALA A 331 -11.69 10.56 6.56
N THR A 332 -11.56 10.80 5.24
CA THR A 332 -10.90 9.89 4.31
C THR A 332 -9.41 9.79 4.59
N ALA A 333 -8.73 10.91 4.77
CA ALA A 333 -7.32 10.95 5.11
C ALA A 333 -7.02 10.25 6.45
N LEU A 334 -7.90 10.43 7.45
CA LEU A 334 -7.82 9.75 8.75
C LEU A 334 -8.05 8.23 8.62
N ALA A 335 -9.02 7.81 7.79
CA ALA A 335 -9.26 6.40 7.51
C ALA A 335 -8.04 5.76 6.83
N ALA A 336 -7.50 6.40 5.81
CA ALA A 336 -6.30 5.94 5.09
C ALA A 336 -5.08 5.85 6.02
N ALA A 337 -4.86 6.84 6.89
CA ALA A 337 -3.80 6.81 7.88
C ALA A 337 -3.95 5.63 8.87
N GLN A 338 -5.18 5.34 9.31
CA GLN A 338 -5.44 4.18 10.19
C GLN A 338 -5.21 2.85 9.46
N ILE A 339 -5.59 2.75 8.19
CA ILE A 339 -5.31 1.58 7.35
C ILE A 339 -3.80 1.35 7.25
N GLY A 340 -3.02 2.40 6.97
CA GLY A 340 -1.56 2.32 6.94
C GLY A 340 -0.97 1.83 8.26
N PHE A 341 -1.49 2.29 9.40
CA PHE A 341 -1.08 1.81 10.72
C PHE A 341 -1.39 0.32 10.93
N GLU A 342 -2.54 -0.18 10.47
CA GLU A 342 -2.88 -1.61 10.58
C GLU A 342 -1.98 -2.46 9.66
N ILE A 343 -1.67 -2.00 8.45
CA ILE A 343 -0.74 -2.68 7.54
C ILE A 343 0.65 -2.76 8.17
N LEU A 344 1.21 -1.66 8.66
CA LEU A 344 2.50 -1.63 9.35
C LEU A 344 2.51 -2.57 10.57
N THR A 345 1.44 -2.54 11.36
CA THR A 345 1.29 -3.42 12.53
C THR A 345 1.32 -4.91 12.12
N SER A 346 0.61 -5.28 11.05
CA SER A 346 0.56 -6.66 10.54
C SER A 346 1.94 -7.14 10.06
N ILE A 347 2.63 -6.32 9.27
CA ILE A 347 3.98 -6.65 8.77
C ILE A 347 4.95 -6.84 9.94
N VAL A 348 4.95 -5.93 10.91
CA VAL A 348 5.83 -6.01 12.09
C VAL A 348 5.51 -7.24 12.94
N ARG A 349 4.21 -7.54 13.17
CA ARG A 349 3.78 -8.70 13.94
C ARG A 349 4.21 -10.01 13.29
N ARG A 350 4.03 -10.14 11.98
CA ARG A 350 4.48 -11.32 11.24
C ARG A 350 5.99 -11.54 11.39
N GLY A 351 6.80 -10.50 11.25
CA GLY A 351 8.25 -10.62 11.45
C GLY A 351 8.63 -11.09 12.86
N LEU A 352 7.92 -10.64 13.91
CA LEU A 352 8.11 -11.15 15.28
C LEU A 352 7.81 -12.65 15.39
N ILE A 353 6.73 -13.12 14.74
CA ILE A 353 6.35 -14.53 14.75
C ILE A 353 7.41 -15.38 14.04
N GLU A 354 7.92 -14.91 12.90
CA GLU A 354 8.97 -15.58 12.15
C GLU A 354 10.28 -15.66 12.94
N GLN A 355 10.70 -14.56 13.56
CA GLN A 355 11.88 -14.54 14.43
C GLN A 355 11.74 -15.50 15.62
N ALA A 356 10.54 -15.60 16.20
CA ALA A 356 10.30 -16.53 17.31
C ALA A 356 10.36 -17.99 16.87
N LYS A 357 9.94 -18.33 15.65
CA LYS A 357 10.09 -19.67 15.08
C LYS A 357 11.56 -20.03 14.88
N ILE A 358 12.37 -19.15 14.31
CA ILE A 358 13.79 -19.34 14.09
C ILE A 358 14.51 -19.63 15.42
N ARG A 359 14.30 -18.80 16.43
CA ARG A 359 14.91 -19.01 17.76
C ARG A 359 14.58 -20.37 18.37
N LYS A 360 13.34 -20.84 18.23
CA LYS A 360 12.94 -22.18 18.73
C LYS A 360 13.64 -23.31 18.01
N VAL A 361 13.94 -23.16 16.73
CA VAL A 361 14.74 -24.14 15.96
C VAL A 361 16.20 -24.14 16.43
N ASP A 362 16.78 -22.96 16.64
CA ASP A 362 18.17 -22.81 17.08
C ASP A 362 18.34 -23.36 18.50
N ASP A 363 17.36 -23.16 19.40
CA ASP A 363 17.35 -23.68 20.77
C ASP A 363 17.02 -25.18 20.85
N GLY A 364 16.82 -25.88 19.71
CA GLY A 364 16.53 -27.32 19.67
C GLY A 364 15.15 -27.72 20.16
N THR A 365 14.23 -26.77 20.33
CA THR A 365 12.87 -26.98 20.86
C THR A 365 11.91 -27.52 19.78
N ILE A 366 12.27 -27.38 18.50
CA ILE A 366 11.54 -27.91 17.33
C ILE A 366 12.55 -28.70 16.48
N LEU A 367 12.23 -29.97 16.19
CA LEU A 367 13.01 -30.77 15.25
C LEU A 367 12.89 -30.17 13.84
N LYS A 368 14.01 -30.10 13.10
CA LYS A 368 14.05 -29.50 11.74
C LYS A 368 13.10 -30.15 10.72
N ASP A 369 12.57 -31.32 11.04
CA ASP A 369 11.68 -32.10 10.17
C ASP A 369 10.18 -31.74 10.34
N GLU A 370 9.84 -30.80 11.21
CA GLU A 370 8.47 -30.29 11.40
C GLU A 370 8.22 -28.91 10.76
N LEU A 371 9.16 -28.40 9.97
CA LEU A 371 9.07 -27.20 9.17
C LEU A 371 8.97 -27.56 7.69
#